data_b2e64944b76b643c6d0f413cac1c4807
#
_entry.id   b2e64944b76b643c6d0f413cac1c4807
#
_cell.length_a   1.000
_cell.length_b   1.000
_cell.length_c   1.000
_cell.angle_alpha   90.00
_cell.angle_beta   90.00
_cell.angle_gamma   90.00
#
_symmetry.space_group_name_H-M   'P 1'
#
loop_
_entity.id
_entity.type
_entity.pdbx_description
1 polymer ?
#
loop_
_entity_poly.entity_id
_entity_poly.type
_entity_poly.pdbx_seq_one_letter_code
_entity_poly.pdbx_strand_id
1 'polypeptide(L)'
;LPISKGTVVTAGQQGLALSEDTKYVLSFSAQANEAETMTVHVAGQKFQAELTNEKKNYSFSFQTAADLTDKNISFDLGLGTTVYLDDVRIDEESLIKNGSFNAGMAGFEVYCYTPSNVTYVVDSLNEDNAADFTINDTGEADWHIQLKQTGVKLEQGQWYRLSLKMKSSIDRKV
;
A
#
# COMPACT_ATOMS: atom_id res chain seq x y z
N LEU A 1 8.36 40.10 10.10
CA LEU A 1 7.15 40.48 9.35
C LEU A 1 6.00 39.69 9.91
N PRO A 2 4.86 40.31 10.31
CA PRO A 2 3.71 39.54 10.72
C PRO A 2 3.22 38.73 9.51
N ILE A 3 3.11 37.41 9.65
CA ILE A 3 2.50 36.55 8.67
C ILE A 3 1.02 36.93 8.65
N SER A 4 0.53 37.41 7.53
CA SER A 4 -0.87 37.79 7.38
C SER A 4 -1.75 36.55 7.55
N LYS A 5 -2.77 36.67 8.40
CA LYS A 5 -3.79 35.64 8.60
C LYS A 5 -4.38 35.24 7.26
N GLY A 6 -4.09 34.02 6.79
CA GLY A 6 -4.60 33.48 5.51
C GLY A 6 -3.58 32.85 4.55
N THR A 7 -2.29 32.83 4.89
CA THR A 7 -1.29 32.15 4.04
C THR A 7 -1.12 30.71 4.52
N VAL A 8 -1.68 29.75 3.79
CA VAL A 8 -1.45 28.32 4.04
C VAL A 8 -0.05 27.98 3.52
N VAL A 9 0.74 27.27 4.32
CA VAL A 9 2.02 26.69 3.88
C VAL A 9 1.70 25.35 3.20
N THR A 10 2.13 25.21 1.96
CA THR A 10 1.89 24.02 1.16
C THR A 10 3.22 23.33 0.83
N ALA A 11 3.33 22.05 1.11
CA ALA A 11 4.39 21.18 0.62
C ALA A 11 3.82 20.26 -0.47
N GLY A 12 4.59 20.01 -1.55
CA GLY A 12 4.07 19.16 -2.62
C GLY A 12 5.10 18.77 -3.66
N GLN A 13 4.67 17.90 -4.57
CA GLN A 13 5.44 17.43 -5.72
C GLN A 13 4.58 17.50 -6.97
N GLN A 14 5.20 17.88 -8.10
CA GLN A 14 4.58 17.94 -9.41
C GLN A 14 5.12 16.82 -10.31
N GLY A 15 4.36 16.50 -11.36
CA GLY A 15 4.80 15.56 -12.39
C GLY A 15 4.85 14.11 -11.93
N LEU A 16 3.92 13.69 -11.11
CA LEU A 16 3.79 12.29 -10.69
C LEU A 16 3.58 11.37 -11.89
N ALA A 17 4.17 10.17 -11.84
CA ALA A 17 4.01 9.15 -12.89
C ALA A 17 2.66 8.39 -12.71
N LEU A 18 1.55 9.11 -12.82
CA LEU A 18 0.21 8.54 -12.74
C LEU A 18 -0.34 8.21 -14.12
N SER A 19 -1.01 7.06 -14.25
CA SER A 19 -1.77 6.64 -15.42
C SER A 19 -3.21 7.15 -15.34
N GLU A 20 -3.87 7.29 -16.49
CA GLU A 20 -5.29 7.63 -16.60
C GLU A 20 -6.16 6.45 -16.14
N ASP A 21 -7.39 6.74 -15.70
CA ASP A 21 -8.42 5.77 -15.31
C ASP A 21 -7.91 4.64 -14.40
N THR A 22 -6.97 4.97 -13.51
CA THR A 22 -6.27 4.00 -12.67
C THR A 22 -6.55 4.27 -11.19
N LYS A 23 -6.77 3.22 -10.43
CA LYS A 23 -6.98 3.30 -8.99
C LYS A 23 -5.65 3.28 -8.25
N TYR A 24 -5.51 4.20 -7.32
CA TYR A 24 -4.32 4.37 -6.48
C TYR A 24 -4.69 4.44 -5.01
N VAL A 25 -3.71 4.15 -4.17
CA VAL A 25 -3.74 4.41 -2.73
C VAL A 25 -2.61 5.38 -2.40
N LEU A 26 -2.95 6.55 -1.87
CA LEU A 26 -2.03 7.45 -1.22
C LEU A 26 -1.89 7.02 0.24
N SER A 27 -0.68 6.78 0.70
CA SER A 27 -0.37 6.50 2.11
C SER A 27 0.75 7.39 2.61
N PHE A 28 0.68 7.78 3.87
CA PHE A 28 1.72 8.53 4.57
C PHE A 28 1.55 8.39 6.08
N SER A 29 2.58 8.73 6.84
CA SER A 29 2.48 8.92 8.28
C SER A 29 2.63 10.40 8.62
N ALA A 30 1.84 10.88 9.59
CA ALA A 30 1.92 12.27 10.02
C ALA A 30 1.53 12.44 11.50
N GLN A 31 2.03 13.54 12.08
CA GLN A 31 1.63 14.06 13.39
C GLN A 31 1.77 15.59 13.39
N ALA A 32 1.12 16.26 14.33
CA ALA A 32 1.30 17.69 14.60
C ALA A 32 1.43 17.93 16.09
N ASN A 33 2.12 18.99 16.50
CA ASN A 33 2.25 19.33 17.93
C ASN A 33 0.91 19.69 18.59
N GLU A 34 -0.04 20.17 17.80
CA GLU A 34 -1.41 20.46 18.21
C GLU A 34 -2.39 19.81 17.24
N ALA A 35 -3.62 19.54 17.71
CA ALA A 35 -4.65 18.96 16.85
C ALA A 35 -4.97 19.89 15.67
N GLU A 36 -4.89 19.36 14.46
CA GLU A 36 -5.06 20.11 13.21
C GLU A 36 -5.63 19.22 12.10
N THR A 37 -6.39 19.82 11.20
CA THR A 37 -6.85 19.17 9.97
C THR A 37 -5.93 19.53 8.81
N MET A 38 -5.15 18.59 8.33
CA MET A 38 -4.33 18.74 7.13
C MET A 38 -5.14 18.37 5.89
N THR A 39 -5.18 19.27 4.90
CA THR A 39 -5.80 18.97 3.61
C THR A 39 -4.73 18.42 2.64
N VAL A 40 -5.09 17.34 1.95
CA VAL A 40 -4.24 16.71 0.95
C VAL A 40 -4.94 16.80 -0.41
N HIS A 41 -4.23 17.31 -1.40
CA HIS A 41 -4.66 17.35 -2.79
C HIS A 41 -3.83 16.38 -3.60
N VAL A 42 -4.46 15.53 -4.40
CA VAL A 42 -3.77 14.60 -5.32
C VAL A 42 -4.64 14.36 -6.53
N ALA A 43 -4.06 14.51 -7.73
CA ALA A 43 -4.72 14.25 -9.00
C ALA A 43 -6.11 14.92 -9.11
N GLY A 44 -6.23 16.18 -8.68
CA GLY A 44 -7.48 16.94 -8.68
C GLY A 44 -8.47 16.58 -7.57
N GLN A 45 -8.16 15.61 -6.72
CA GLN A 45 -9.00 15.21 -5.58
C GLN A 45 -8.50 15.78 -4.26
N LYS A 46 -9.38 15.84 -3.28
CA LYS A 46 -9.12 16.46 -1.96
C LYS A 46 -9.50 15.48 -0.85
N PHE A 47 -8.58 15.31 0.12
CA PHE A 47 -8.77 14.50 1.31
C PHE A 47 -8.41 15.32 2.57
N GLN A 48 -8.88 14.86 3.73
CA GLN A 48 -8.56 15.47 5.02
C GLN A 48 -7.96 14.42 5.96
N ALA A 49 -6.90 14.80 6.67
CA ALA A 49 -6.23 14.01 7.69
C ALA A 49 -6.26 14.77 9.01
N GLU A 50 -6.90 14.17 10.02
CA GLU A 50 -6.96 14.73 11.38
C GLU A 50 -5.67 14.38 12.13
N LEU A 51 -4.78 15.36 12.26
CA LEU A 51 -3.51 15.21 12.93
C LEU A 51 -3.65 15.40 14.44
N THR A 52 -2.84 14.67 15.18
CA THR A 52 -2.68 14.79 16.63
C THR A 52 -1.20 14.79 16.98
N ASN A 53 -0.85 14.92 18.27
CA ASN A 53 0.53 14.81 18.74
C ASN A 53 1.08 13.37 18.72
N GLU A 54 0.30 12.39 18.25
CA GLU A 54 0.74 11.01 18.03
C GLU A 54 0.91 10.75 16.54
N LYS A 55 2.02 10.11 16.15
CA LYS A 55 2.26 9.67 14.77
C LYS A 55 1.22 8.63 14.36
N LYS A 56 0.47 8.91 13.29
CA LYS A 56 -0.54 8.00 12.72
C LYS A 56 -0.28 7.77 11.25
N ASN A 57 -0.71 6.59 10.78
CA ASN A 57 -0.73 6.26 9.35
C ASN A 57 -2.08 6.64 8.75
N TYR A 58 -2.02 7.30 7.61
CA TYR A 58 -3.18 7.71 6.81
C TYR A 58 -3.15 7.00 5.47
N SER A 59 -4.34 6.66 4.95
CA SER A 59 -4.49 5.99 3.66
C SER A 59 -5.76 6.47 2.97
N PHE A 60 -5.65 6.88 1.71
CA PHE A 60 -6.75 7.38 0.89
C PHE A 60 -6.73 6.71 -0.48
N SER A 61 -7.81 6.02 -0.83
CA SER A 61 -7.98 5.48 -2.18
C SER A 61 -8.55 6.54 -3.10
N PHE A 62 -8.03 6.64 -4.32
CA PHE A 62 -8.53 7.54 -5.35
C PHE A 62 -8.41 6.91 -6.73
N GLN A 63 -9.20 7.39 -7.68
CA GLN A 63 -9.11 7.00 -9.09
C GLN A 63 -8.79 8.24 -9.92
N THR A 64 -7.81 8.13 -10.80
CA THR A 64 -7.48 9.19 -11.75
C THR A 64 -8.55 9.30 -12.83
N ALA A 65 -8.72 10.50 -13.36
CA ALA A 65 -9.62 10.73 -14.49
C ALA A 65 -9.10 10.09 -15.78
N ALA A 66 -10.00 9.82 -16.73
CA ALA A 66 -9.66 9.33 -18.06
C ALA A 66 -8.92 10.40 -18.92
N ASP A 67 -9.03 11.67 -18.53
CA ASP A 67 -8.34 12.83 -19.13
C ASP A 67 -7.41 13.49 -18.10
N LEU A 68 -6.58 12.71 -17.44
CA LEU A 68 -5.73 13.13 -16.33
C LEU A 68 -4.76 14.27 -16.71
N THR A 69 -5.06 15.47 -16.29
CA THR A 69 -4.22 16.66 -16.50
C THR A 69 -3.46 17.06 -15.24
N ASP A 70 -4.04 16.86 -14.05
CA ASP A 70 -3.38 17.14 -12.77
C ASP A 70 -2.61 15.91 -12.27
N LYS A 71 -1.29 15.98 -12.35
CA LYS A 71 -0.35 14.95 -11.87
C LYS A 71 0.47 15.47 -10.68
N ASN A 72 -0.21 16.13 -9.74
CA ASN A 72 0.44 16.75 -8.59
C ASN A 72 -0.10 16.15 -7.29
N ILE A 73 0.73 16.27 -6.24
CA ILE A 73 0.30 16.08 -4.85
C ILE A 73 0.71 17.30 -4.04
N SER A 74 -0.14 17.74 -3.13
CA SER A 74 0.20 18.76 -2.15
C SER A 74 -0.50 18.56 -0.82
N PHE A 75 0.14 19.04 0.24
CA PHE A 75 -0.30 19.00 1.61
C PHE A 75 -0.39 20.43 2.13
N ASP A 76 -1.57 20.83 2.56
CA ASP A 76 -1.78 22.14 3.21
C ASP A 76 -1.48 21.95 4.69
N LEU A 77 -0.32 22.47 5.13
CA LEU A 77 0.24 22.21 6.45
C LEU A 77 -0.30 23.14 7.56
N GLY A 78 -1.27 24.01 7.23
CA GLY A 78 -1.82 24.96 8.18
C GLY A 78 -0.87 26.07 8.62
N LEU A 79 -1.19 26.73 9.71
CA LEU A 79 -0.42 27.82 10.29
C LEU A 79 -0.33 27.68 11.82
N GLY A 80 0.86 27.89 12.37
CA GLY A 80 1.05 28.04 13.82
C GLY A 80 1.38 26.78 14.59
N THR A 81 1.42 25.63 13.93
CA THR A 81 1.87 24.35 14.52
C THR A 81 3.03 23.75 13.73
N THR A 82 3.71 22.77 14.31
CA THR A 82 4.72 21.98 13.61
C THR A 82 4.07 20.68 13.14
N VAL A 83 4.11 20.44 11.84
CA VAL A 83 3.65 19.20 11.21
C VAL A 83 4.85 18.37 10.83
N TYR A 84 4.83 17.07 11.17
CA TYR A 84 5.77 16.07 10.72
C TYR A 84 5.07 15.17 9.72
N LEU A 85 5.64 15.02 8.54
CA LEU A 85 5.13 14.21 7.44
C LEU A 85 6.25 13.25 6.99
N ASP A 86 5.92 11.97 6.84
CA ASP A 86 6.88 10.92 6.54
C ASP A 86 6.24 9.80 5.72
N ASP A 87 7.04 8.97 5.04
CA ASP A 87 6.63 7.78 4.30
C ASP A 87 5.53 8.03 3.23
N VAL A 88 5.57 9.18 2.54
CA VAL A 88 4.59 9.49 1.50
C VAL A 88 4.78 8.57 0.30
N ARG A 89 3.73 7.80 -0.04
CA ARG A 89 3.72 6.85 -1.15
C ARG A 89 2.40 6.94 -1.92
N ILE A 90 2.46 6.71 -3.22
CA ILE A 90 1.30 6.49 -4.08
C ILE A 90 1.56 5.20 -4.83
N ASP A 91 0.75 4.20 -4.55
CA ASP A 91 0.81 2.88 -5.18
C ASP A 91 -0.49 2.59 -5.93
N GLU A 92 -0.42 1.84 -7.04
CA GLU A 92 -1.64 1.31 -7.67
C GLU A 92 -2.40 0.41 -6.68
N GLU A 93 -3.73 0.53 -6.65
CA GLU A 93 -4.55 -0.30 -5.75
C GLU A 93 -4.39 -1.78 -6.11
N SER A 94 -3.87 -2.55 -5.18
CA SER A 94 -3.68 -3.98 -5.37
C SER A 94 -4.99 -4.74 -5.21
N LEU A 95 -5.30 -5.64 -6.15
CA LEU A 95 -6.39 -6.61 -6.02
C LEU A 95 -6.07 -7.71 -5.00
N ILE A 96 -4.78 -7.93 -4.73
CA ILE A 96 -4.33 -8.84 -3.68
C ILE A 96 -4.33 -8.11 -2.34
N LYS A 97 -5.16 -8.58 -1.42
CA LYS A 97 -5.26 -8.02 -0.07
C LYS A 97 -4.15 -8.57 0.81
N ASN A 98 -3.58 -7.70 1.64
CA ASN A 98 -2.52 -8.07 2.58
C ASN A 98 -1.30 -8.74 1.90
N GLY A 99 -0.98 -8.36 0.66
CA GLY A 99 0.16 -8.90 -0.09
C GLY A 99 1.53 -8.60 0.55
N SER A 100 1.59 -7.64 1.47
CA SER A 100 2.76 -7.33 2.29
C SER A 100 2.83 -8.15 3.58
N PHE A 101 1.87 -9.01 3.85
CA PHE A 101 1.76 -9.82 5.08
C PHE A 101 1.78 -9.04 6.41
N ASN A 102 1.50 -7.75 6.42
CA ASN A 102 1.46 -6.93 7.63
C ASN A 102 0.39 -7.37 8.64
N ALA A 103 -0.65 -8.05 8.19
CA ALA A 103 -1.68 -8.68 9.01
C ALA A 103 -1.50 -10.21 9.09
N GLY A 104 -0.25 -10.69 9.09
CA GLY A 104 0.05 -12.12 9.05
C GLY A 104 -0.50 -12.77 7.79
N MET A 105 -1.12 -13.93 7.93
CA MET A 105 -1.74 -14.68 6.81
C MET A 105 -3.18 -14.24 6.50
N ALA A 106 -3.68 -13.15 7.08
CA ALA A 106 -5.06 -12.71 6.86
C ALA A 106 -5.37 -12.55 5.36
N GLY A 107 -6.44 -13.17 4.89
CA GLY A 107 -6.86 -13.17 3.50
C GLY A 107 -6.19 -14.23 2.62
N PHE A 108 -5.17 -14.93 3.12
CA PHE A 108 -4.54 -16.05 2.44
C PHE A 108 -4.92 -17.39 3.06
N GLU A 109 -4.97 -18.41 2.24
CA GLU A 109 -5.19 -19.81 2.61
C GLU A 109 -4.01 -20.64 2.12
N VAL A 110 -3.44 -21.46 3.01
CA VAL A 110 -2.46 -22.48 2.63
C VAL A 110 -3.20 -23.80 2.45
N TYR A 111 -3.24 -24.29 1.23
CA TYR A 111 -3.75 -25.60 0.91
C TYR A 111 -2.62 -26.61 0.88
N CYS A 112 -2.78 -27.73 1.55
CA CYS A 112 -1.80 -28.80 1.61
C CYS A 112 -2.52 -30.14 1.46
N TYR A 113 -2.28 -30.83 0.35
CA TYR A 113 -2.86 -32.15 0.05
C TYR A 113 -1.95 -33.27 0.55
N THR A 114 -2.53 -34.23 1.26
CA THR A 114 -1.81 -35.42 1.76
C THR A 114 -1.23 -36.25 0.59
N PRO A 115 0.03 -36.70 0.60
CA PRO A 115 0.97 -36.75 1.74
C PRO A 115 1.84 -35.49 1.95
N SER A 116 1.69 -34.45 1.15
CA SER A 116 2.52 -33.24 1.29
C SER A 116 2.40 -32.61 2.70
N ASN A 117 3.46 -31.92 3.09
CA ASN A 117 3.55 -31.30 4.41
C ASN A 117 4.27 -29.96 4.31
N VAL A 118 3.65 -28.91 4.86
CA VAL A 118 4.21 -27.56 4.90
C VAL A 118 3.90 -26.92 6.26
N THR A 119 4.88 -26.22 6.81
CA THR A 119 4.70 -25.29 7.90
C THR A 119 5.02 -23.88 7.45
N TYR A 120 4.44 -22.87 8.07
CA TYR A 120 4.70 -21.48 7.68
C TYR A 120 4.65 -20.55 8.88
N VAL A 121 5.40 -19.47 8.75
CA VAL A 121 5.38 -18.32 9.68
C VAL A 121 5.38 -17.03 8.85
N VAL A 122 4.89 -15.96 9.44
CA VAL A 122 5.11 -14.62 8.88
C VAL A 122 6.20 -13.97 9.71
N ASP A 123 7.28 -13.61 9.08
CA ASP A 123 8.45 -13.01 9.73
C ASP A 123 8.86 -11.71 9.01
N SER A 124 9.55 -10.84 9.73
CA SER A 124 10.08 -9.60 9.19
C SER A 124 11.46 -9.85 8.60
N LEU A 125 11.57 -9.73 7.29
CA LEU A 125 12.81 -9.82 6.55
C LEU A 125 13.22 -8.41 6.08
N ASN A 126 14.27 -7.83 6.67
CA ASN A 126 14.81 -6.52 6.28
C ASN A 126 13.74 -5.39 6.24
N GLU A 127 12.96 -5.28 7.31
CA GLU A 127 11.85 -4.31 7.48
C GLU A 127 10.58 -4.59 6.66
N ASP A 128 10.60 -5.57 5.74
CA ASP A 128 9.41 -6.08 5.04
C ASP A 128 8.94 -7.40 5.71
N ASN A 129 7.64 -7.58 5.88
CA ASN A 129 7.10 -8.87 6.28
C ASN A 129 7.07 -9.84 5.10
N ALA A 130 7.34 -11.11 5.39
CA ALA A 130 7.27 -12.18 4.41
C ALA A 130 6.60 -13.42 5.00
N ALA A 131 5.89 -14.18 4.18
CA ALA A 131 5.45 -15.52 4.54
C ALA A 131 6.58 -16.50 4.20
N ASP A 132 7.13 -17.14 5.22
CA ASP A 132 8.18 -18.15 5.11
C ASP A 132 7.55 -19.55 5.21
N PHE A 133 7.77 -20.36 4.19
CA PHE A 133 7.22 -21.70 4.08
C PHE A 133 8.33 -22.74 4.16
N THR A 134 8.27 -23.59 5.18
CA THR A 134 9.11 -24.78 5.27
C THR A 134 8.35 -25.97 4.69
N ILE A 135 8.78 -26.43 3.52
CA ILE A 135 8.18 -27.57 2.81
C ILE A 135 8.91 -28.84 3.24
N ASN A 136 8.27 -29.65 4.04
CA ASN A 136 8.81 -30.89 4.57
C ASN A 136 8.59 -32.10 3.62
N ASP A 137 7.48 -32.07 2.86
CA ASP A 137 7.15 -33.03 1.82
C ASP A 137 6.38 -32.32 0.70
N THR A 138 6.82 -32.48 -0.52
CA THR A 138 6.21 -31.84 -1.70
C THR A 138 4.96 -32.56 -2.20
N GLY A 139 4.78 -33.82 -1.81
CA GLY A 139 3.81 -34.70 -2.44
C GLY A 139 4.21 -35.08 -3.88
N GLU A 140 3.25 -35.54 -4.67
CA GLU A 140 3.47 -36.13 -6.00
C GLU A 140 3.07 -35.22 -7.17
N ALA A 141 2.45 -34.06 -6.90
CA ALA A 141 1.98 -33.15 -7.92
C ALA A 141 2.20 -31.67 -7.54
N ASP A 142 2.38 -30.82 -8.54
CA ASP A 142 2.69 -29.39 -8.39
C ASP A 142 1.63 -28.61 -7.62
N TRP A 143 0.38 -29.06 -7.64
CA TRP A 143 -0.74 -28.41 -6.96
C TRP A 143 -0.95 -28.86 -5.51
N HIS A 144 -0.13 -29.79 -4.99
CA HIS A 144 -0.31 -30.34 -3.64
C HIS A 144 -0.08 -29.31 -2.53
N ILE A 145 0.73 -28.27 -2.78
CA ILE A 145 0.94 -27.15 -1.86
C ILE A 145 0.64 -25.87 -2.60
N GLN A 146 -0.30 -25.10 -2.09
CA GLN A 146 -0.72 -23.84 -2.70
C GLN A 146 -0.87 -22.75 -1.63
N LEU A 147 -0.35 -21.55 -1.94
CA LEU A 147 -0.77 -20.33 -1.29
C LEU A 147 -1.81 -19.66 -2.19
N LYS A 148 -3.01 -19.43 -1.69
CA LYS A 148 -4.09 -18.85 -2.48
C LYS A 148 -4.84 -17.75 -1.74
N GLN A 149 -5.36 -16.82 -2.51
CA GLN A 149 -6.34 -15.84 -2.07
C GLN A 149 -7.55 -15.95 -2.98
N THR A 150 -8.73 -16.10 -2.38
CA THR A 150 -10.00 -16.22 -3.11
C THR A 150 -10.73 -14.87 -3.16
N GLY A 151 -11.71 -14.75 -4.05
CA GLY A 151 -12.55 -13.55 -4.16
C GLY A 151 -11.88 -12.38 -4.85
N VAL A 152 -10.74 -12.57 -5.51
CA VAL A 152 -10.14 -11.57 -6.41
C VAL A 152 -11.06 -11.39 -7.61
N LYS A 153 -11.58 -10.17 -7.79
CA LYS A 153 -12.46 -9.85 -8.91
C LYS A 153 -11.66 -9.33 -10.08
N LEU A 154 -11.71 -10.06 -11.19
CA LEU A 154 -11.11 -9.66 -12.45
C LEU A 154 -12.22 -9.28 -13.43
N GLU A 155 -12.02 -8.22 -14.21
CA GLU A 155 -12.94 -7.75 -15.23
C GLU A 155 -12.55 -8.29 -16.60
N GLN A 156 -13.52 -8.73 -17.38
CA GLN A 156 -13.28 -9.25 -18.71
C GLN A 156 -12.68 -8.18 -19.63
N GLY A 157 -11.63 -8.53 -20.34
CA GLY A 157 -10.96 -7.63 -21.30
C GLY A 157 -9.94 -6.68 -20.68
N GLN A 158 -9.73 -6.71 -19.37
CA GLN A 158 -8.70 -5.92 -18.70
C GLN A 158 -7.38 -6.68 -18.63
N TRP A 159 -6.28 -5.94 -18.69
CA TRP A 159 -4.94 -6.45 -18.47
C TRP A 159 -4.55 -6.27 -17.01
N TYR A 160 -3.96 -7.30 -16.42
CA TYR A 160 -3.49 -7.30 -15.04
C TYR A 160 -2.01 -7.64 -14.99
N ARG A 161 -1.29 -6.98 -14.07
CA ARG A 161 0.10 -7.31 -13.77
C ARG A 161 0.15 -8.02 -12.42
N LEU A 162 0.70 -9.23 -12.37
CA LEU A 162 1.08 -9.88 -11.13
C LEU A 162 2.56 -9.62 -10.87
N SER A 163 2.88 -9.09 -9.69
CA SER A 163 4.24 -8.87 -9.22
C SER A 163 4.41 -9.53 -7.86
N LEU A 164 5.48 -10.29 -7.69
CA LEU A 164 5.81 -10.93 -6.42
C LEU A 164 7.32 -10.94 -6.22
N LYS A 165 7.74 -10.88 -4.95
CA LYS A 165 9.13 -11.11 -4.54
C LYS A 165 9.20 -12.49 -3.91
N MET A 166 10.11 -13.32 -4.38
CA MET A 166 10.30 -14.68 -3.89
C MET A 166 11.79 -14.98 -3.67
N LYS A 167 12.07 -15.80 -2.66
CA LYS A 167 13.38 -16.35 -2.37
C LYS A 167 13.22 -17.81 -1.98
N SER A 168 14.14 -18.66 -2.40
CA SER A 168 14.20 -20.07 -1.99
C SER A 168 15.60 -20.42 -1.52
N SER A 169 15.70 -21.33 -0.56
CA SER A 169 16.98 -21.88 -0.08
C SER A 169 17.61 -22.88 -1.07
N ILE A 170 16.84 -23.37 -2.02
CA ILE A 170 17.26 -24.30 -3.10
C ILE A 170 16.65 -23.84 -4.42
N ASP A 171 17.22 -24.28 -5.54
CA ASP A 171 16.66 -24.02 -6.86
C ASP A 171 15.29 -24.68 -7.01
N ARG A 172 14.29 -23.87 -7.36
CA ARG A 172 12.90 -24.30 -7.57
C ARG A 172 12.34 -23.67 -8.84
N LYS A 173 11.49 -24.42 -9.53
CA LYS A 173 10.59 -23.89 -10.55
C LYS A 173 9.29 -23.46 -9.87
N VAL A 174 8.76 -22.32 -10.25
CA VAL A 174 7.47 -21.75 -9.82
C VAL A 174 6.62 -21.48 -11.04
#